data_4da0568ed6064b79dc83265aad244fd8
#
_entry.id   4da0568ed6064b79dc83265aad244fd8
#
_cell.length_a   1.000
_cell.length_b   1.000
_cell.length_c   1.000
_cell.angle_alpha   90.00
_cell.angle_beta   90.00
_cell.angle_gamma   90.00
#
_symmetry.space_group_name_H-M   'P 1'
#
loop_
_entity.id
_entity.type
_entity.pdbx_description
1 polymer ?
#
loop_
_entity_poly.entity_id
_entity_poly.type
_entity_poly.pdbx_seq_one_letter_code
_entity_poly.pdbx_strand_id
1 'polypeptide(L)'
;EDLEEFKKKLKQLADLYIEKGRKVVSFWTMGFNQHQRGTWVNEQAYMIHMLLGKQAKPGDGAFSLTGQPSACGTAREVGTFVHRLPADMVVNNADHRAVCEKIWKLPKDTLNPKPASHYVKMMRDLEDGKMKWAWVQVNNPWQNTANANHWIKAAREMDNFIVVSDPYPGISAKVADLILPSAMIYEKWGAYGNAERRTQHWRQQVLPVGEAMSDTWQILEFSKRFKLKEVWGEQKVDDKLTLPNVLDVAKAMGYDEEATLFDVLFANEEAKSYPAKDAIMEDFDNSEVFGD
;
A
#
# COMPACT_ATOMS: atom_id res chain seq x y z
N GLU A 1 -23.80 28.51 -8.55
CA GLU A 1 -25.11 27.99 -8.07
C GLU A 1 -25.71 28.99 -7.10
N ASP A 2 -27.00 29.35 -7.25
CA ASP A 2 -27.68 30.26 -6.35
C ASP A 2 -27.77 29.65 -4.96
N LEU A 3 -27.36 30.40 -3.93
CA LEU A 3 -27.32 29.96 -2.53
C LEU A 3 -28.73 29.52 -2.04
N GLU A 4 -29.79 30.15 -2.50
CA GLU A 4 -31.16 29.81 -2.10
C GLU A 4 -31.60 28.49 -2.75
N GLU A 5 -31.21 28.22 -3.97
CA GLU A 5 -31.49 26.93 -4.61
C GLU A 5 -30.68 25.79 -3.92
N PHE A 6 -29.44 26.03 -3.56
CA PHE A 6 -28.64 25.09 -2.78
C PHE A 6 -29.31 24.78 -1.41
N LYS A 7 -29.71 25.78 -0.66
CA LYS A 7 -30.41 25.60 0.62
C LYS A 7 -31.69 24.79 0.46
N LYS A 8 -32.46 25.05 -0.62
CA LYS A 8 -33.69 24.30 -0.93
C LYS A 8 -33.40 22.82 -1.17
N LYS A 9 -32.37 22.50 -1.99
CA LYS A 9 -31.96 21.13 -2.25
C LYS A 9 -31.44 20.43 -0.97
N LEU A 10 -30.67 21.13 -0.16
CA LEU A 10 -30.21 20.62 1.14
C LEU A 10 -31.36 20.31 2.08
N LYS A 11 -32.39 21.20 2.15
CA LYS A 11 -33.59 20.95 2.94
C LYS A 11 -34.33 19.71 2.43
N GLN A 12 -34.51 19.56 1.12
CA GLN A 12 -35.15 18.37 0.55
C GLN A 12 -34.44 17.09 0.94
N LEU A 13 -33.11 17.09 0.89
CA LEU A 13 -32.31 15.96 1.34
C LEU A 13 -32.52 15.67 2.83
N ALA A 14 -32.46 16.70 3.67
CA ALA A 14 -32.70 16.57 5.10
C ALA A 14 -34.12 16.00 5.42
N ASP A 15 -35.13 16.48 4.71
CA ASP A 15 -36.51 15.99 4.85
C ASP A 15 -36.63 14.48 4.58
N LEU A 16 -35.88 13.97 3.60
CA LEU A 16 -35.79 12.51 3.31
C LEU A 16 -35.17 11.73 4.49
N TYR A 17 -34.14 12.29 5.13
CA TYR A 17 -33.51 11.64 6.28
C TYR A 17 -34.37 11.61 7.53
N ILE A 18 -35.15 12.67 7.79
CA ILE A 18 -36.00 12.79 8.99
C ILE A 18 -37.37 12.16 8.83
N GLU A 19 -37.78 11.81 7.63
CA GLU A 19 -39.13 11.25 7.39
C GLU A 19 -39.37 10.01 8.26
N LYS A 20 -40.48 10.02 8.98
CA LYS A 20 -40.85 8.93 9.92
C LYS A 20 -41.09 7.62 9.15
N GLY A 21 -40.44 6.56 9.59
CA GLY A 21 -40.58 5.24 8.98
C GLY A 21 -39.73 5.01 7.72
N ARG A 22 -39.16 6.05 7.13
CA ARG A 22 -38.21 5.90 6.01
C ARG A 22 -36.92 5.33 6.54
N LYS A 23 -36.42 4.28 5.87
CA LYS A 23 -35.08 3.73 6.09
C LYS A 23 -34.08 4.43 5.18
N VAL A 24 -32.92 4.72 5.71
CA VAL A 24 -31.87 5.46 5.00
C VAL A 24 -30.53 4.77 5.15
N VAL A 25 -29.89 4.49 4.03
CA VAL A 25 -28.52 4.00 3.97
C VAL A 25 -27.66 5.01 3.21
N SER A 26 -26.56 5.44 3.79
CA SER A 26 -25.58 6.31 3.15
C SER A 26 -24.32 5.55 2.83
N PHE A 27 -23.89 5.63 1.59
CA PHE A 27 -22.64 5.03 1.13
C PHE A 27 -21.66 6.10 0.64
N TRP A 28 -20.41 5.96 1.01
CA TRP A 28 -19.32 6.77 0.45
C TRP A 28 -18.02 5.98 0.41
N THR A 29 -17.00 6.53 -0.22
CA THR A 29 -15.66 5.95 -0.28
C THR A 29 -14.60 7.06 -0.16
N MET A 30 -13.59 7.00 -1.00
CA MET A 30 -12.43 7.88 -0.96
C MET A 30 -12.76 9.36 -1.21
N GLY A 31 -13.89 9.70 -1.82
CA GLY A 31 -14.36 11.08 -1.94
C GLY A 31 -14.47 11.81 -0.60
N PHE A 32 -14.95 11.11 0.45
CA PHE A 32 -14.92 11.61 1.82
C PHE A 32 -13.57 11.36 2.49
N ASN A 33 -13.06 10.11 2.41
CA ASN A 33 -11.91 9.65 3.17
C ASN A 33 -10.63 10.40 2.80
N GLN A 34 -10.44 10.73 1.52
CA GLN A 34 -9.27 11.45 1.00
C GLN A 34 -9.49 12.95 0.84
N HIS A 35 -10.63 13.47 1.31
CA HIS A 35 -10.90 14.90 1.36
C HIS A 35 -9.98 15.62 2.35
N GLN A 36 -9.71 16.91 2.14
CA GLN A 36 -8.84 17.72 3.00
C GLN A 36 -9.21 17.65 4.49
N ARG A 37 -10.50 17.49 4.80
CA ARG A 37 -11.04 17.30 6.15
C ARG A 37 -11.81 15.99 6.25
N GLY A 38 -11.26 14.92 5.65
CA GLY A 38 -11.92 13.64 5.49
C GLY A 38 -12.45 13.04 6.80
N THR A 39 -11.68 13.10 7.88
CA THR A 39 -12.14 12.63 9.20
C THR A 39 -13.42 13.33 9.62
N TRP A 40 -13.45 14.67 9.57
CA TRP A 40 -14.65 15.43 9.97
C TRP A 40 -15.84 15.19 9.05
N VAL A 41 -15.63 15.02 7.76
CA VAL A 41 -16.72 14.69 6.83
C VAL A 41 -17.31 13.32 7.15
N ASN A 42 -16.47 12.33 7.44
CA ASN A 42 -16.92 11.01 7.87
C ASN A 42 -17.67 11.08 9.20
N GLU A 43 -17.16 11.80 10.19
CA GLU A 43 -17.82 11.99 11.48
C GLU A 43 -19.22 12.61 11.32
N GLN A 44 -19.35 13.64 10.47
CA GLN A 44 -20.66 14.26 10.21
C GLN A 44 -21.65 13.28 9.58
N ALA A 45 -21.22 12.46 8.64
CA ALA A 45 -22.07 11.45 8.04
C ALA A 45 -22.58 10.44 9.08
N TYR A 46 -21.70 9.94 9.95
CA TYR A 46 -22.10 9.07 11.06
C TYR A 46 -23.01 9.78 12.07
N MET A 47 -22.69 11.03 12.43
CA MET A 47 -23.46 11.82 13.38
C MET A 47 -24.91 12.01 12.93
N ILE A 48 -25.17 12.29 11.65
CA ILE A 48 -26.53 12.41 11.11
C ILE A 48 -27.32 11.12 11.35
N HIS A 49 -26.74 9.97 11.02
CA HIS A 49 -27.41 8.68 11.25
C HIS A 49 -27.62 8.37 12.73
N MET A 50 -26.64 8.70 13.58
CA MET A 50 -26.74 8.48 15.03
C MET A 50 -27.80 9.37 15.66
N LEU A 51 -27.82 10.67 15.33
CA LEU A 51 -28.83 11.64 15.87
C LEU A 51 -30.24 11.25 15.48
N LEU A 52 -30.46 10.70 14.30
CA LEU A 52 -31.74 10.26 13.80
C LEU A 52 -32.13 8.84 14.25
N GLY A 53 -31.27 8.16 15.01
CA GLY A 53 -31.45 6.77 15.40
C GLY A 53 -31.49 5.79 14.22
N LYS A 54 -30.85 6.15 13.12
CA LYS A 54 -30.77 5.38 11.85
C LYS A 54 -29.41 4.72 11.65
N GLN A 55 -28.75 4.29 12.71
CA GLN A 55 -27.49 3.57 12.67
C GLN A 55 -27.67 2.17 13.26
N ALA A 56 -27.00 1.17 12.67
CA ALA A 56 -26.96 -0.22 13.09
C ALA A 56 -28.35 -0.89 13.22
N LYS A 57 -29.27 -0.53 12.35
CA LYS A 57 -30.60 -1.15 12.24
C LYS A 57 -30.82 -1.73 10.86
N PRO A 58 -31.63 -2.78 10.70
CA PRO A 58 -31.94 -3.32 9.38
C PRO A 58 -32.51 -2.27 8.42
N GLY A 59 -31.77 -1.99 7.35
CA GLY A 59 -32.10 -0.99 6.33
C GLY A 59 -31.72 0.46 6.67
N ASP A 60 -31.04 0.69 7.80
CA ASP A 60 -30.50 1.99 8.19
C ASP A 60 -29.00 1.89 8.50
N GLY A 61 -28.21 2.83 8.04
CA GLY A 61 -26.80 2.86 8.37
C GLY A 61 -25.97 3.80 7.50
N ALA A 62 -24.81 4.13 8.03
CA ALA A 62 -23.76 4.89 7.36
C ALA A 62 -22.57 3.97 7.09
N PHE A 63 -22.12 3.87 5.83
CA PHE A 63 -21.09 2.92 5.41
C PHE A 63 -20.02 3.60 4.57
N SER A 64 -18.79 3.59 5.07
CA SER A 64 -17.62 3.86 4.25
C SER A 64 -17.24 2.56 3.53
N LEU A 65 -17.49 2.51 2.23
CA LEU A 65 -17.21 1.33 1.42
C LEU A 65 -15.76 1.33 0.95
N THR A 66 -15.03 0.32 1.33
CA THR A 66 -13.69 0.08 0.80
C THR A 66 -13.81 -0.65 -0.52
N GLY A 67 -13.43 0.01 -1.63
CA GLY A 67 -13.66 -0.50 -2.98
C GLY A 67 -12.48 -1.16 -3.65
N GLN A 68 -11.28 -0.99 -3.11
CA GLN A 68 -10.06 -1.53 -3.71
C GLN A 68 -9.90 -3.01 -3.38
N PRO A 69 -9.53 -3.85 -4.36
CA PRO A 69 -9.17 -5.24 -4.09
C PRO A 69 -8.08 -5.33 -3.01
N SER A 70 -8.25 -6.20 -2.05
CA SER A 70 -7.32 -6.38 -0.92
C SER A 70 -7.06 -5.16 -0.02
N ALA A 71 -7.87 -4.12 -0.06
CA ALA A 71 -7.64 -2.98 0.84
C ALA A 71 -7.65 -3.41 2.33
N CYS A 72 -8.56 -4.32 2.71
CA CYS A 72 -8.57 -4.90 4.06
C CYS A 72 -7.36 -5.80 4.30
N GLY A 73 -7.05 -6.70 3.37
CA GLY A 73 -5.90 -7.60 3.45
C GLY A 73 -4.58 -6.84 3.51
N THR A 74 -4.39 -5.88 2.60
CA THR A 74 -3.16 -5.08 2.52
C THR A 74 -2.96 -4.19 3.75
N ALA A 75 -4.00 -3.47 4.18
CA ALA A 75 -3.89 -2.50 5.27
C ALA A 75 -3.82 -3.16 6.64
N ARG A 76 -4.59 -4.23 6.87
CA ARG A 76 -4.73 -4.86 8.19
C ARG A 76 -3.93 -6.13 8.33
N GLU A 77 -4.06 -7.05 7.39
CA GLU A 77 -3.44 -8.38 7.49
C GLU A 77 -1.95 -8.30 7.22
N VAL A 78 -1.54 -7.56 6.18
CA VAL A 78 -0.12 -7.39 5.82
C VAL A 78 0.52 -6.20 6.51
N GLY A 79 -0.22 -5.12 6.78
CA GLY A 79 0.27 -3.95 7.49
C GLY A 79 1.11 -3.01 6.63
N THR A 80 0.63 -2.65 5.45
CA THR A 80 1.38 -1.83 4.48
C THR A 80 1.45 -0.33 4.80
N PHE A 81 0.71 0.17 5.79
CA PHE A 81 0.84 1.57 6.20
C PHE A 81 2.09 1.81 7.05
N VAL A 82 2.66 3.00 6.94
CA VAL A 82 3.91 3.40 7.62
C VAL A 82 3.91 3.26 9.15
N HIS A 83 2.75 3.13 9.78
CA HIS A 83 2.59 2.93 11.22
C HIS A 83 2.14 1.52 11.59
N ARG A 84 1.94 0.64 10.60
CA ARG A 84 1.39 -0.71 10.78
C ARG A 84 2.45 -1.79 10.75
N LEU A 85 2.12 -2.87 11.42
CA LEU A 85 2.70 -4.20 11.32
C LEU A 85 1.57 -5.17 10.94
N PRO A 86 1.86 -6.40 10.52
CA PRO A 86 0.83 -7.39 10.20
C PRO A 86 -0.20 -7.60 11.32
N ALA A 87 -1.38 -8.10 10.97
CA ALA A 87 -2.46 -8.44 11.89
C ALA A 87 -2.94 -7.28 12.80
N ASP A 88 -3.13 -6.10 12.20
CA ASP A 88 -3.55 -4.87 12.89
C ASP A 88 -2.58 -4.34 13.96
N MET A 89 -1.38 -4.92 14.08
CA MET A 89 -0.35 -4.43 14.98
C MET A 89 0.22 -3.09 14.54
N VAL A 90 0.90 -2.38 15.42
CA VAL A 90 1.45 -1.04 15.17
C VAL A 90 2.90 -0.92 15.63
N VAL A 91 3.71 -0.16 14.91
CA VAL A 91 5.16 -0.03 15.14
C VAL A 91 5.51 0.67 16.46
N ASN A 92 4.66 1.53 16.99
CA ASN A 92 4.91 2.24 18.24
C ASN A 92 4.66 1.39 19.51
N ASN A 93 4.05 0.21 19.39
CA ASN A 93 3.85 -0.73 20.49
C ASN A 93 5.03 -1.72 20.55
N ALA A 94 5.73 -1.75 21.67
CA ALA A 94 6.90 -2.60 21.86
C ALA A 94 6.58 -4.10 21.82
N ASP A 95 5.44 -4.52 22.36
CA ASP A 95 5.01 -5.92 22.35
C ASP A 95 4.70 -6.39 20.93
N HIS A 96 4.07 -5.53 20.13
CA HIS A 96 3.78 -5.81 18.72
C HIS A 96 5.07 -5.98 17.90
N ARG A 97 6.06 -5.12 18.11
CA ARG A 97 7.37 -5.27 17.46
C ARG A 97 8.05 -6.58 17.88
N ALA A 98 8.04 -6.89 19.17
CA ALA A 98 8.64 -8.11 19.69
C ALA A 98 8.02 -9.38 19.09
N VAL A 99 6.71 -9.39 18.86
CA VAL A 99 6.02 -10.50 18.16
C VAL A 99 6.52 -10.64 16.73
N CYS A 100 6.59 -9.53 15.99
CA CYS A 100 7.05 -9.54 14.59
C CYS A 100 8.54 -9.94 14.50
N GLU A 101 9.39 -9.37 15.35
CA GLU A 101 10.82 -9.71 15.41
C GLU A 101 11.03 -11.21 15.67
N LYS A 102 10.27 -11.78 16.58
CA LYS A 102 10.31 -13.22 16.85
C LYS A 102 9.91 -14.07 15.64
N ILE A 103 8.82 -13.71 14.96
CA ILE A 103 8.31 -14.44 13.79
C ILE A 103 9.29 -14.32 12.63
N TRP A 104 9.82 -13.13 12.38
CA TRP A 104 10.77 -12.87 11.30
C TRP A 104 12.21 -13.24 11.64
N LYS A 105 12.44 -13.79 12.85
CA LYS A 105 13.77 -14.17 13.36
C LYS A 105 14.76 -13.01 13.39
N LEU A 106 14.29 -11.80 13.58
CA LEU A 106 15.12 -10.61 13.72
C LEU A 106 15.65 -10.51 15.17
N PRO A 107 16.84 -9.94 15.35
CA PRO A 107 17.30 -9.53 16.68
C PRO A 107 16.32 -8.57 17.35
N LYS A 108 16.31 -8.56 18.66
CA LYS A 108 15.46 -7.65 19.43
C LYS A 108 15.80 -6.19 19.13
N ASP A 109 14.76 -5.34 19.11
CA ASP A 109 14.85 -3.90 18.88
C ASP A 109 15.40 -3.51 17.46
N THR A 110 15.25 -4.40 16.48
CA THR A 110 15.58 -4.12 15.09
C THR A 110 14.54 -3.24 14.41
N LEU A 111 13.25 -3.42 14.74
CA LEU A 111 12.17 -2.69 14.11
C LEU A 111 12.07 -1.26 14.61
N ASN A 112 11.98 -0.30 13.68
CA ASN A 112 11.83 1.10 14.03
C ASN A 112 10.52 1.34 14.80
N PRO A 113 10.58 1.90 16.03
CA PRO A 113 9.39 2.21 16.82
C PRO A 113 8.63 3.45 16.32
N LYS A 114 9.20 4.20 15.38
CA LYS A 114 8.58 5.42 14.83
C LYS A 114 8.01 5.15 13.45
N PRO A 115 6.79 5.61 13.18
CA PRO A 115 6.25 5.53 11.82
C PRO A 115 7.09 6.38 10.86
N ALA A 116 7.21 5.92 9.63
CA ALA A 116 7.82 6.68 8.55
C ALA A 116 6.99 7.92 8.16
N SER A 117 7.48 8.68 7.21
CA SER A 117 6.81 9.92 6.75
C SER A 117 5.45 9.63 6.11
N HIS A 118 4.48 10.46 6.38
CA HIS A 118 3.21 10.44 5.65
C HIS A 118 3.40 10.91 4.21
N TYR A 119 2.46 10.55 3.33
CA TYR A 119 2.55 10.73 1.88
C TYR A 119 2.94 12.16 1.44
N VAL A 120 2.27 13.21 1.94
CA VAL A 120 2.57 14.60 1.57
C VAL A 120 3.99 15.00 1.98
N LYS A 121 4.47 14.49 3.12
CA LYS A 121 5.86 14.73 3.53
C LYS A 121 6.85 14.03 2.60
N MET A 122 6.54 12.80 2.17
CA MET A 122 7.38 12.10 1.18
C MET A 122 7.50 12.88 -0.13
N MET A 123 6.40 13.44 -0.64
CA MET A 123 6.43 14.29 -1.83
C MET A 123 7.28 15.55 -1.63
N ARG A 124 7.21 16.17 -0.44
CA ARG A 124 8.07 17.32 -0.10
C ARG A 124 9.55 16.91 0.07
N ASP A 125 9.82 15.78 0.68
CA ASP A 125 11.18 15.29 0.84
C ASP A 125 11.82 14.96 -0.53
N LEU A 126 11.03 14.52 -1.50
CA LEU A 126 11.46 14.38 -2.90
C LEU A 126 11.74 15.75 -3.53
N GLU A 127 10.84 16.72 -3.38
CA GLU A 127 11.01 18.10 -3.85
C GLU A 127 12.23 18.79 -3.22
N ASP A 128 12.43 18.64 -1.92
CA ASP A 128 13.57 19.20 -1.17
C ASP A 128 14.91 18.49 -1.47
N GLY A 129 14.92 17.45 -2.30
CA GLY A 129 16.10 16.64 -2.60
C GLY A 129 16.63 15.80 -1.43
N LYS A 130 15.84 15.63 -0.37
CA LYS A 130 16.15 14.72 0.75
C LYS A 130 15.96 13.26 0.37
N MET A 131 15.01 13.01 -0.53
CA MET A 131 14.79 11.70 -1.15
C MET A 131 15.32 11.74 -2.58
N LYS A 132 16.31 10.91 -2.87
CA LYS A 132 16.99 10.87 -4.17
C LYS A 132 16.46 9.82 -5.11
N TRP A 133 15.66 8.89 -4.60
CA TRP A 133 15.14 7.79 -5.38
C TRP A 133 13.72 7.45 -4.91
N ALA A 134 12.84 7.20 -5.87
CA ALA A 134 11.48 6.76 -5.61
C ALA A 134 11.09 5.67 -6.59
N TRP A 135 10.57 4.56 -6.08
CA TRP A 135 9.93 3.53 -6.88
C TRP A 135 8.44 3.49 -6.59
N VAL A 136 7.64 3.82 -7.58
CA VAL A 136 6.18 3.84 -7.51
C VAL A 136 5.65 2.61 -8.23
N GLN A 137 4.95 1.76 -7.51
CA GLN A 137 4.33 0.56 -8.07
C GLN A 137 2.81 0.70 -8.08
N VAL A 138 2.20 0.52 -9.25
CA VAL A 138 0.76 0.48 -9.53
C VAL A 138 -0.04 1.59 -8.85
N ASN A 139 0.54 2.77 -8.81
CA ASN A 139 -0.08 3.98 -8.27
C ASN A 139 0.24 5.17 -9.19
N ASN A 140 -0.59 6.21 -9.15
CA ASN A 140 -0.45 7.40 -10.00
C ASN A 140 -0.33 8.69 -9.19
N PRO A 141 0.72 8.86 -8.35
CA PRO A 141 0.85 10.02 -7.48
C PRO A 141 0.87 11.36 -8.22
N TRP A 142 1.48 11.45 -9.37
CA TRP A 142 1.53 12.67 -10.18
C TRP A 142 0.27 12.94 -11.01
N GLN A 143 -0.70 12.03 -10.94
CA GLN A 143 -2.01 12.23 -11.56
C GLN A 143 -3.10 12.52 -10.53
N ASN A 144 -3.08 11.85 -9.38
CA ASN A 144 -4.18 11.87 -8.42
C ASN A 144 -3.90 12.64 -7.11
N THR A 145 -2.68 13.11 -6.88
CA THR A 145 -2.38 13.95 -5.73
C THR A 145 -2.89 15.37 -5.94
N ALA A 146 -3.44 15.97 -4.88
CA ALA A 146 -3.83 17.37 -4.92
C ALA A 146 -2.65 18.26 -5.36
N ASN A 147 -2.90 19.25 -6.23
CA ASN A 147 -1.88 20.12 -6.82
C ASN A 147 -0.85 19.36 -7.70
N ALA A 148 -1.33 18.42 -8.52
CA ALA A 148 -0.51 17.53 -9.34
C ALA A 148 0.53 18.27 -10.20
N ASN A 149 0.17 19.42 -10.80
CA ASN A 149 1.09 20.20 -11.64
C ASN A 149 2.32 20.68 -10.87
N HIS A 150 2.17 21.05 -9.60
CA HIS A 150 3.30 21.40 -8.73
C HIS A 150 4.25 20.23 -8.55
N TRP A 151 3.70 19.03 -8.22
CA TRP A 151 4.52 17.84 -7.98
C TRP A 151 5.19 17.30 -9.24
N ILE A 152 4.53 17.41 -10.41
CA ILE A 152 5.13 17.06 -11.70
C ILE A 152 6.35 17.94 -11.96
N LYS A 153 6.20 19.26 -11.78
CA LYS A 153 7.29 20.21 -11.96
C LYS A 153 8.44 19.92 -10.99
N ALA A 154 8.13 19.78 -9.70
CA ALA A 154 9.12 19.47 -8.68
C ALA A 154 9.90 18.18 -8.98
N ALA A 155 9.22 17.11 -9.36
CA ALA A 155 9.87 15.84 -9.70
C ALA A 155 10.82 15.93 -10.90
N ARG A 156 10.56 16.81 -11.86
CA ARG A 156 11.40 16.98 -13.07
C ARG A 156 12.53 18.01 -12.91
N GLU A 157 12.45 18.85 -11.89
CA GLU A 157 13.48 19.87 -11.61
C GLU A 157 14.56 19.38 -10.63
N MET A 158 14.30 18.31 -9.90
CA MET A 158 15.22 17.77 -8.90
C MET A 158 16.18 16.73 -9.47
N ASP A 159 17.37 16.66 -8.88
CA ASP A 159 18.34 15.60 -9.10
C ASP A 159 17.88 14.34 -8.30
N ASN A 160 16.91 13.64 -8.88
CA ASN A 160 16.36 12.41 -8.33
C ASN A 160 16.20 11.36 -9.44
N PHE A 161 16.00 10.11 -9.05
CA PHE A 161 15.72 8.99 -9.96
C PHE A 161 14.37 8.38 -9.62
N ILE A 162 13.45 8.42 -10.57
CA ILE A 162 12.07 7.95 -10.39
C ILE A 162 11.82 6.72 -11.26
N VAL A 163 11.45 5.63 -10.61
CA VAL A 163 10.99 4.40 -11.26
C VAL A 163 9.49 4.29 -11.11
N VAL A 164 8.78 4.00 -12.20
CA VAL A 164 7.34 3.72 -12.18
C VAL A 164 7.08 2.35 -12.77
N SER A 165 6.45 1.50 -11.98
CA SER A 165 5.95 0.19 -12.40
C SER A 165 4.44 0.25 -12.52
N ASP A 166 3.91 0.16 -13.73
CA ASP A 166 2.46 0.26 -13.97
C ASP A 166 2.09 -0.52 -15.25
N PRO A 167 0.92 -1.17 -15.31
CA PRO A 167 0.44 -1.79 -16.54
C PRO A 167 0.08 -0.77 -17.63
N TYR A 168 -0.14 0.51 -17.26
CA TYR A 168 -0.49 1.58 -18.19
C TYR A 168 0.47 2.75 -18.11
N PRO A 169 0.89 3.33 -19.26
CA PRO A 169 1.74 4.51 -19.30
C PRO A 169 0.94 5.79 -18.97
N GLY A 170 0.46 5.89 -17.73
CA GLY A 170 -0.28 7.05 -17.22
C GLY A 170 0.58 8.31 -17.07
N ILE A 171 0.02 9.37 -16.48
CA ILE A 171 0.74 10.65 -16.27
C ILE A 171 1.96 10.43 -15.37
N SER A 172 1.87 9.57 -14.37
CA SER A 172 3.00 9.28 -13.48
C SER A 172 4.16 8.62 -14.22
N ALA A 173 3.90 7.78 -15.21
CA ALA A 173 4.94 7.20 -16.05
C ALA A 173 5.70 8.26 -16.87
N LYS A 174 5.04 9.36 -17.25
CA LYS A 174 5.69 10.48 -17.98
C LYS A 174 6.69 11.28 -17.12
N VAL A 175 6.62 11.14 -15.81
CA VAL A 175 7.55 11.78 -14.87
C VAL A 175 8.73 10.87 -14.55
N ALA A 176 8.64 9.58 -14.83
CA ALA A 176 9.63 8.59 -14.52
C ALA A 176 10.91 8.72 -15.40
N ASP A 177 12.04 8.37 -14.81
CA ASP A 177 13.31 8.14 -15.50
C ASP A 177 13.40 6.71 -16.05
N LEU A 178 12.74 5.75 -15.37
CA LEU A 178 12.61 4.36 -15.78
C LEU A 178 11.18 3.89 -15.62
N ILE A 179 10.65 3.25 -16.66
CA ILE A 179 9.33 2.62 -16.64
C ILE A 179 9.51 1.11 -16.70
N LEU A 180 8.92 0.40 -15.76
CA LEU A 180 8.86 -1.06 -15.72
C LEU A 180 7.41 -1.49 -15.97
N PRO A 181 7.11 -2.19 -17.07
CA PRO A 181 5.74 -2.66 -17.31
C PRO A 181 5.35 -3.72 -16.30
N SER A 182 4.20 -3.55 -15.65
CA SER A 182 3.66 -4.48 -14.65
C SER A 182 2.55 -5.36 -15.22
N ALA A 183 2.54 -6.62 -14.82
CA ALA A 183 1.47 -7.55 -15.15
C ALA A 183 0.15 -7.14 -14.46
N MET A 184 -0.95 -7.32 -15.17
CA MET A 184 -2.31 -7.09 -14.66
C MET A 184 -2.78 -8.24 -13.77
N ILE A 185 -3.93 -8.06 -13.12
CA ILE A 185 -4.44 -9.02 -12.13
C ILE A 185 -4.61 -10.43 -12.68
N TYR A 186 -5.09 -10.60 -13.92
CA TYR A 186 -5.25 -11.93 -14.54
C TYR A 186 -3.98 -12.48 -15.19
N GLU A 187 -2.93 -11.66 -15.24
CA GLU A 187 -1.62 -12.01 -15.79
C GLU A 187 -0.62 -12.43 -14.70
N LYS A 188 -1.06 -12.55 -13.45
CA LYS A 188 -0.24 -12.92 -12.30
C LYS A 188 -1.05 -13.67 -11.23
N TRP A 189 -0.35 -14.28 -10.30
CA TRP A 189 -0.90 -14.89 -9.11
C TRP A 189 -1.11 -13.87 -8.00
N GLY A 190 -2.04 -14.16 -7.11
CA GLY A 190 -2.19 -13.33 -5.92
C GLY A 190 -3.32 -13.75 -5.01
N ALA A 191 -3.45 -13.04 -3.90
CA ALA A 191 -4.53 -13.18 -2.97
C ALA A 191 -5.01 -11.82 -2.50
N TYR A 192 -6.27 -11.68 -2.15
CA TYR A 192 -6.81 -10.47 -1.56
C TYR A 192 -7.84 -10.76 -0.48
N GLY A 193 -7.81 -9.95 0.58
CA GLY A 193 -8.82 -9.95 1.62
C GLY A 193 -9.96 -9.00 1.28
N ASN A 194 -11.20 -9.44 1.44
CA ASN A 194 -12.38 -8.63 1.22
C ASN A 194 -12.96 -8.02 2.52
N ALA A 195 -14.04 -7.25 2.41
CA ALA A 195 -14.70 -6.64 3.55
C ALA A 195 -15.31 -7.63 4.56
N GLU A 196 -15.57 -8.87 4.14
CA GLU A 196 -16.00 -9.97 5.01
C GLU A 196 -14.82 -10.68 5.68
N ARG A 197 -13.58 -10.18 5.49
CA ARG A 197 -12.33 -10.79 5.97
C ARG A 197 -12.06 -12.19 5.42
N ARG A 198 -12.56 -12.45 4.23
CA ARG A 198 -12.25 -13.67 3.50
C ARG A 198 -11.05 -13.42 2.60
N THR A 199 -10.01 -14.22 2.71
CA THR A 199 -8.89 -14.20 1.76
C THR A 199 -9.29 -15.07 0.55
N GLN A 200 -9.20 -14.48 -0.63
CA GLN A 200 -9.48 -15.11 -1.90
C GLN A 200 -8.21 -15.19 -2.71
N HIS A 201 -7.85 -16.38 -3.12
CA HIS A 201 -6.72 -16.62 -3.99
C HIS A 201 -7.17 -16.57 -5.46
N TRP A 202 -6.39 -15.92 -6.32
CA TRP A 202 -6.58 -15.99 -7.77
C TRP A 202 -5.34 -16.54 -8.46
N ARG A 203 -5.59 -17.23 -9.56
CA ARG A 203 -4.55 -17.82 -10.38
C ARG A 203 -4.35 -16.96 -11.62
N GLN A 204 -3.15 -17.02 -12.20
CA GLN A 204 -2.89 -16.48 -13.51
C GLN A 204 -3.76 -17.18 -14.54
N GLN A 205 -4.35 -16.43 -15.44
CA GLN A 205 -5.27 -16.94 -16.47
C GLN A 205 -4.75 -16.68 -17.88
N VAL A 206 -3.91 -15.66 -18.04
CA VAL A 206 -3.29 -15.29 -19.32
C VAL A 206 -1.85 -14.86 -19.08
N LEU A 207 -1.01 -15.00 -20.11
CA LEU A 207 0.38 -14.50 -20.03
C LEU A 207 0.43 -12.97 -20.00
N PRO A 208 1.37 -12.38 -19.26
CA PRO A 208 1.63 -10.96 -19.33
C PRO A 208 2.00 -10.49 -20.74
N VAL A 209 1.55 -9.30 -21.11
CA VAL A 209 1.79 -8.73 -22.42
C VAL A 209 3.22 -8.17 -22.52
N GLY A 210 3.89 -8.45 -23.63
CA GLY A 210 5.21 -7.89 -23.92
C GLY A 210 6.25 -8.26 -22.85
N GLU A 211 6.90 -7.27 -22.27
CA GLU A 211 7.93 -7.44 -21.22
C GLU A 211 7.35 -7.25 -19.81
N ALA A 212 6.02 -7.22 -19.66
CA ALA A 212 5.40 -7.03 -18.36
C ALA A 212 5.68 -8.21 -17.43
N MET A 213 6.06 -7.89 -16.19
CA MET A 213 6.33 -8.86 -15.13
C MET A 213 5.53 -8.52 -13.88
N SER A 214 5.27 -9.50 -13.03
CA SER A 214 4.56 -9.23 -11.77
C SER A 214 5.36 -8.30 -10.85
N ASP A 215 4.66 -7.52 -10.04
CA ASP A 215 5.30 -6.60 -9.08
C ASP A 215 6.21 -7.35 -8.12
N THR A 216 5.80 -8.54 -7.68
CA THR A 216 6.59 -9.41 -6.81
C THR A 216 7.89 -9.83 -7.50
N TRP A 217 7.82 -10.30 -8.76
CA TRP A 217 9.00 -10.67 -9.52
C TRP A 217 9.98 -9.49 -9.66
N GLN A 218 9.48 -8.30 -9.95
CA GLN A 218 10.32 -7.10 -10.08
C GLN A 218 11.07 -6.80 -8.78
N ILE A 219 10.41 -6.91 -7.61
CA ILE A 219 11.04 -6.70 -6.31
C ILE A 219 12.08 -7.78 -6.02
N LEU A 220 11.77 -9.05 -6.26
CA LEU A 220 12.69 -10.16 -6.04
C LEU A 220 13.94 -10.03 -6.91
N GLU A 221 13.77 -9.76 -8.19
CA GLU A 221 14.89 -9.58 -9.12
C GLU A 221 15.73 -8.35 -8.79
N PHE A 222 15.11 -7.27 -8.36
CA PHE A 222 15.83 -6.09 -7.93
C PHE A 222 16.65 -6.38 -6.66
N SER A 223 16.10 -7.09 -5.69
CA SER A 223 16.76 -7.40 -4.43
C SER A 223 18.02 -8.27 -4.60
N LYS A 224 18.09 -9.11 -5.64
CA LYS A 224 19.28 -9.92 -5.98
C LYS A 224 20.49 -9.09 -6.42
N ARG A 225 20.31 -7.82 -6.76
CA ARG A 225 21.37 -6.95 -7.32
C ARG A 225 22.10 -6.14 -6.27
N PHE A 226 21.68 -6.21 -5.01
CA PHE A 226 22.26 -5.42 -3.92
C PHE A 226 22.88 -6.32 -2.87
N LYS A 227 24.18 -6.21 -2.70
CA LYS A 227 24.88 -6.82 -1.58
C LYS A 227 24.65 -5.99 -0.32
N LEU A 228 24.55 -6.64 0.82
CA LEU A 228 24.32 -5.97 2.10
C LEU A 228 25.36 -4.90 2.40
N LYS A 229 26.63 -5.19 2.12
CA LYS A 229 27.74 -4.23 2.30
C LYS A 229 27.65 -2.97 1.44
N GLU A 230 26.88 -3.00 0.35
CA GLU A 230 26.73 -1.88 -0.59
C GLU A 230 25.53 -0.97 -0.22
N VAL A 231 24.56 -1.51 0.51
CA VAL A 231 23.25 -0.87 0.65
C VAL A 231 23.07 -0.21 2.01
N TRP A 232 23.60 -0.78 3.09
CA TRP A 232 23.28 -0.32 4.40
C TRP A 232 24.43 -0.16 5.39
N GLY A 233 24.46 1.03 5.95
CA GLY A 233 25.17 1.36 7.18
C GLY A 233 24.21 1.58 8.34
N GLU A 234 24.68 2.29 9.32
CA GLU A 234 23.94 2.72 10.50
C GLU A 234 22.75 3.60 10.09
N GLN A 235 21.58 3.33 10.65
CA GLN A 235 20.36 4.11 10.39
C GLN A 235 20.04 5.02 11.57
N LYS A 236 20.45 6.28 11.48
CA LYS A 236 20.06 7.31 12.42
C LYS A 236 18.61 7.74 12.16
N VAL A 237 17.69 7.43 13.09
CA VAL A 237 16.29 7.83 13.00
C VAL A 237 16.10 9.27 13.47
N ASP A 238 16.75 9.62 14.58
CA ASP A 238 16.85 10.99 15.11
C ASP A 238 18.05 11.10 16.09
N ASP A 239 18.17 12.22 16.78
CA ASP A 239 19.29 12.46 17.71
C ASP A 239 19.34 11.51 18.94
N LYS A 240 18.26 10.76 19.17
CA LYS A 240 18.12 9.85 20.33
C LYS A 240 17.98 8.39 19.94
N LEU A 241 17.72 8.11 18.68
CA LEU A 241 17.46 6.75 18.19
C LEU A 241 18.28 6.45 16.96
N THR A 242 19.19 5.52 17.11
CA THR A 242 19.88 4.86 16.02
C THR A 242 19.45 3.40 16.00
N LEU A 243 19.05 2.90 14.84
CA LEU A 243 18.73 1.49 14.68
C LEU A 243 20.00 0.67 14.47
N PRO A 244 19.98 -0.64 14.75
CA PRO A 244 21.08 -1.52 14.43
C PRO A 244 21.47 -1.40 12.96
N ASN A 245 22.75 -1.51 12.68
CA ASN A 245 23.25 -1.61 11.33
C ASN A 245 22.67 -2.87 10.67
N VAL A 246 22.10 -2.76 9.49
CA VAL A 246 21.46 -3.91 8.81
C VAL A 246 22.46 -5.02 8.53
N LEU A 247 23.71 -4.67 8.25
CA LEU A 247 24.77 -5.68 8.08
C LEU A 247 25.02 -6.47 9.36
N ASP A 248 25.02 -5.81 10.54
CA ASP A 248 25.18 -6.49 11.82
C ASP A 248 23.96 -7.37 12.14
N VAL A 249 22.76 -6.91 11.81
CA VAL A 249 21.53 -7.70 11.91
C VAL A 249 21.62 -8.94 11.03
N ALA A 250 22.03 -8.80 9.78
CA ALA A 250 22.18 -9.91 8.86
C ALA A 250 23.27 -10.92 9.31
N LYS A 251 24.40 -10.43 9.81
CA LYS A 251 25.45 -11.28 10.41
C LYS A 251 24.93 -12.05 11.63
N ALA A 252 24.15 -11.40 12.48
CA ALA A 252 23.51 -12.07 13.62
C ALA A 252 22.48 -13.15 13.19
N MET A 253 21.90 -13.01 12.00
CA MET A 253 21.04 -14.03 11.38
C MET A 253 21.79 -15.12 10.62
N GLY A 254 23.13 -15.04 10.57
CA GLY A 254 24.00 -16.03 9.89
C GLY A 254 24.33 -15.73 8.43
N TYR A 255 24.04 -14.53 7.95
CA TYR A 255 24.41 -14.08 6.60
C TYR A 255 25.76 -13.36 6.61
N ASP A 256 26.52 -13.50 5.56
CA ASP A 256 27.76 -12.74 5.36
C ASP A 256 27.52 -11.40 4.63
N GLU A 257 28.56 -10.60 4.50
CA GLU A 257 28.49 -9.29 3.86
C GLU A 257 28.33 -9.35 2.34
N GLU A 258 28.59 -10.48 1.72
CA GLU A 258 28.38 -10.72 0.29
C GLU A 258 26.96 -11.20 -0.02
N ALA A 259 26.17 -11.57 1.01
CA ALA A 259 24.76 -11.90 0.84
C ALA A 259 23.99 -10.72 0.24
N THR A 260 23.00 -11.04 -0.57
CA THR A 260 22.13 -10.04 -1.20
C THR A 260 20.93 -9.72 -0.33
N LEU A 261 20.22 -8.66 -0.65
CA LEU A 261 18.92 -8.38 -0.06
C LEU A 261 17.94 -9.54 -0.23
N PHE A 262 17.98 -10.21 -1.37
CA PHE A 262 17.17 -11.38 -1.65
C PHE A 262 17.42 -12.49 -0.62
N ASP A 263 18.69 -12.79 -0.34
CA ASP A 263 19.05 -13.86 0.60
C ASP A 263 18.50 -13.62 2.00
N VAL A 264 18.45 -12.37 2.45
CA VAL A 264 17.99 -12.02 3.80
C VAL A 264 16.46 -11.89 3.88
N LEU A 265 15.85 -11.26 2.89
CA LEU A 265 14.42 -10.92 2.95
C LEU A 265 13.52 -11.99 2.35
N PHE A 266 14.02 -12.75 1.37
CA PHE A 266 13.21 -13.63 0.55
C PHE A 266 13.78 -15.04 0.39
N ALA A 267 14.80 -15.42 1.14
CA ALA A 267 15.57 -16.67 0.98
C ALA A 267 14.80 -17.93 1.46
N ASN A 268 13.51 -18.01 1.22
CA ASN A 268 12.78 -19.27 1.29
C ASN A 268 12.77 -19.97 -0.09
N GLU A 269 12.50 -21.27 -0.10
CA GLU A 269 12.48 -22.05 -1.34
C GLU A 269 11.41 -21.54 -2.31
N GLU A 270 10.27 -21.07 -1.81
CA GLU A 270 9.19 -20.51 -2.61
C GLU A 270 9.63 -19.24 -3.34
N ALA A 271 10.32 -18.32 -2.65
CA ALA A 271 10.83 -17.10 -3.29
C ALA A 271 11.95 -17.39 -4.31
N LYS A 272 12.79 -18.38 -4.04
CA LYS A 272 13.83 -18.83 -5.00
C LYS A 272 13.24 -19.46 -6.25
N SER A 273 12.13 -20.17 -6.10
CA SER A 273 11.39 -20.82 -7.17
C SER A 273 10.28 -19.94 -7.76
N TYR A 274 10.16 -18.67 -7.36
CA TYR A 274 9.12 -17.78 -7.90
C TYR A 274 9.24 -17.74 -9.42
N PRO A 275 8.22 -18.20 -10.16
CA PRO A 275 8.38 -18.49 -11.56
C PRO A 275 8.59 -17.25 -12.41
N ALA A 276 9.48 -17.34 -13.36
CA ALA A 276 9.53 -16.41 -14.46
C ALA A 276 8.27 -16.56 -15.33
N LYS A 277 8.03 -15.59 -16.22
CA LYS A 277 6.85 -15.52 -17.08
C LYS A 277 6.49 -16.84 -17.77
N ASP A 278 7.48 -17.55 -18.27
CA ASP A 278 7.25 -18.77 -19.06
C ASP A 278 6.99 -19.99 -18.17
N ALA A 279 7.60 -20.06 -16.98
CA ALA A 279 7.39 -21.15 -16.05
C ALA A 279 5.97 -21.19 -15.45
N ILE A 280 5.30 -20.05 -15.32
CA ILE A 280 3.93 -19.98 -14.79
C ILE A 280 2.93 -20.75 -15.67
N MET A 281 3.13 -20.75 -16.99
CA MET A 281 2.21 -21.46 -17.91
C MET A 281 2.47 -22.96 -17.98
N GLU A 282 3.72 -23.36 -17.82
CA GLU A 282 4.06 -24.79 -17.72
C GLU A 282 3.50 -25.40 -16.43
N ASP A 283 3.58 -24.67 -15.31
CA ASP A 283 3.02 -25.08 -14.03
C ASP A 283 1.49 -25.06 -14.03
N PHE A 284 0.86 -24.28 -14.92
CA PHE A 284 -0.60 -24.22 -15.03
C PHE A 284 -1.18 -25.52 -15.61
N ASP A 285 -0.45 -26.17 -16.49
CA ASP A 285 -0.83 -27.48 -17.06
C ASP A 285 -0.47 -28.65 -16.14
N ASN A 286 0.38 -28.43 -15.14
CA ASN A 286 0.78 -29.43 -14.15
C ASN A 286 0.12 -29.11 -12.79
N SER A 287 -1.09 -29.62 -12.59
CA SER A 287 -1.89 -29.42 -11.36
C SER A 287 -1.24 -29.91 -10.06
N GLU A 288 -0.09 -30.55 -10.12
CA GLU A 288 0.65 -31.07 -8.97
C GLU A 288 1.36 -29.99 -8.12
N VAL A 289 1.64 -28.79 -8.66
CA VAL A 289 2.38 -27.75 -7.94
C VAL A 289 1.48 -26.93 -6.99
N PHE A 290 0.18 -26.95 -7.21
CA PHE A 290 -0.75 -26.09 -6.48
C PHE A 290 -1.87 -26.85 -5.77
N GLY A 291 -1.68 -28.13 -5.48
CA GLY A 291 -2.61 -28.99 -4.71
C GLY A 291 -4.09 -28.57 -4.80
N ASP A 292 -4.96 -29.48 -5.16
CA ASP A 292 -6.41 -29.28 -5.21
C ASP A 292 -7.00 -28.62 -3.96
#